data_6753673f1d6dcf76d7e24381638542a0
#
_entry.id   6753673f1d6dcf76d7e24381638542a0
#
_cell.length_a   1.000
_cell.length_b   1.000
_cell.length_c   1.000
_cell.angle_alpha   90.00
_cell.angle_beta   90.00
_cell.angle_gamma   90.00
#
_symmetry.space_group_name_H-M   'P 1'
#
loop_
_entity.id
_entity.type
_entity.pdbx_description
1 polymer ?
#
loop_
_entity_poly.entity_id
_entity_poly.type
_entity_poly.pdbx_seq_one_letter_code
_entity_poly.pdbx_strand_id
1 'polypeptide(L)'
;MKLGIKVGPQKDSLERIAQTNPDCVEVWFNIYEESIYIELFDALKKRQIDVGLHFWGAIDGNIYPNIAYPDNHIIKESMRIMKKTIDIASSHKFSYVNIHPGSQATVSIEFSKNEQRLLSKPVNLSSSEALCLENALILSSYAKDRGIVFTVETVPPRVSPNWYDHTTRNSPLNIYELPLSTIYLLVRNGISVANDFCHTAAAAITDNSDTVWKLLLQTTKDLLSATKLIHLGYLLPPYSGTDIHDMLDNPVFETPAAIPNKNQMIQLLKLFANSDVWIIPEPIGDHVKNYFMAKNILNTALNI
;
A
#
# COMPACT_ATOMS: atom_id res chain seq x y z
N MET A 1 -0.82 -15.28 -10.28
CA MET A 1 -0.98 -14.57 -8.99
C MET A 1 -0.13 -15.25 -7.94
N LYS A 2 0.55 -14.48 -7.08
CA LYS A 2 1.40 -14.96 -5.99
C LYS A 2 0.84 -14.42 -4.68
N LEU A 3 0.46 -15.31 -3.76
CA LEU A 3 -0.04 -14.91 -2.45
C LEU A 3 1.12 -14.77 -1.47
N GLY A 4 1.21 -13.63 -0.84
CA GLY A 4 2.27 -13.29 0.11
C GLY A 4 1.78 -12.97 1.50
N ILE A 5 2.75 -12.63 2.35
CA ILE A 5 2.53 -12.17 3.71
C ILE A 5 3.31 -10.87 3.95
N LYS A 6 2.71 -9.96 4.72
CA LYS A 6 3.39 -8.74 5.18
C LYS A 6 4.22 -9.04 6.41
N VAL A 7 5.45 -8.59 6.41
CA VAL A 7 6.39 -8.72 7.55
C VAL A 7 7.12 -7.41 7.80
N GLY A 8 7.79 -7.31 8.93
CA GLY A 8 8.61 -6.17 9.30
C GLY A 8 9.82 -6.62 10.12
N PRO A 9 10.45 -5.73 10.90
CA PRO A 9 11.62 -6.05 11.70
C PRO A 9 11.30 -6.84 12.99
N GLN A 10 10.05 -7.27 13.17
CA GLN A 10 9.61 -8.01 14.35
C GLN A 10 10.26 -9.40 14.39
N LYS A 11 10.57 -9.88 15.59
CA LYS A 11 11.25 -11.17 15.81
C LYS A 11 10.46 -12.37 15.27
N ASP A 12 9.13 -12.29 15.25
CA ASP A 12 8.25 -13.34 14.77
C ASP A 12 8.07 -13.38 13.24
N SER A 13 8.64 -12.43 12.50
CA SER A 13 8.52 -12.36 11.03
C SER A 13 9.02 -13.64 10.35
N LEU A 14 10.14 -14.19 10.78
CA LEU A 14 10.67 -15.45 10.23
C LEU A 14 9.79 -16.66 10.58
N GLU A 15 9.18 -16.66 11.74
CA GLU A 15 8.22 -17.68 12.16
C GLU A 15 6.94 -17.61 11.33
N ARG A 16 6.38 -16.41 11.11
CA ARG A 16 5.22 -16.18 10.23
C ARG A 16 5.47 -16.71 8.81
N ILE A 17 6.65 -16.44 8.24
CA ILE A 17 7.04 -16.95 6.92
C ILE A 17 7.14 -18.48 6.94
N ALA A 18 7.69 -19.07 8.01
CA ALA A 18 7.81 -20.52 8.11
C ALA A 18 6.45 -21.23 8.23
N GLN A 19 5.50 -20.65 8.99
CA GLN A 19 4.15 -21.18 9.17
C GLN A 19 3.29 -21.09 7.90
N THR A 20 3.45 -20.01 7.12
CA THR A 20 2.62 -19.76 5.94
C THR A 20 3.20 -20.34 4.65
N ASN A 21 4.52 -20.49 4.57
CA ASN A 21 5.26 -20.87 3.35
C ASN A 21 4.70 -20.13 2.12
N PRO A 22 4.79 -18.79 2.07
CA PRO A 22 4.12 -17.98 1.07
C PRO A 22 4.90 -17.98 -0.26
N ASP A 23 4.20 -17.64 -1.36
CA ASP A 23 4.83 -17.46 -2.68
C ASP A 23 5.73 -16.22 -2.72
N CYS A 24 5.38 -15.20 -1.93
CA CYS A 24 6.10 -13.93 -1.85
C CYS A 24 6.00 -13.31 -0.45
N VAL A 25 6.84 -12.31 -0.22
CA VAL A 25 6.84 -11.53 1.04
C VAL A 25 6.91 -10.06 0.70
N GLU A 26 6.09 -9.25 1.34
CA GLU A 26 6.29 -7.81 1.35
C GLU A 26 6.84 -7.37 2.71
N VAL A 27 7.94 -6.62 2.69
CA VAL A 27 8.55 -6.08 3.89
C VAL A 27 8.10 -4.65 4.08
N TRP A 28 7.46 -4.35 5.21
CA TRP A 28 7.24 -2.99 5.65
C TRP A 28 8.59 -2.39 6.06
N PHE A 29 9.18 -1.60 5.15
CA PHE A 29 10.58 -1.21 5.20
C PHE A 29 10.77 0.26 5.55
N ASN A 30 11.23 0.52 6.79
CA ASN A 30 11.65 1.85 7.20
C ASN A 30 13.14 2.07 6.87
N ILE A 31 13.40 2.91 5.87
CA ILE A 31 14.76 3.17 5.37
C ILE A 31 15.73 3.73 6.43
N TYR A 32 15.23 4.39 7.47
CA TYR A 32 16.09 4.93 8.54
C TYR A 32 16.59 3.88 9.52
N GLU A 33 15.91 2.72 9.55
CA GLU A 33 16.24 1.61 10.43
C GLU A 33 16.81 0.42 9.64
N GLU A 34 17.46 0.67 8.50
CA GLU A 34 17.99 -0.35 7.59
C GLU A 34 18.72 -1.49 8.32
N SER A 35 19.50 -1.17 9.34
CA SER A 35 20.30 -2.16 10.05
C SER A 35 19.50 -3.24 10.78
N ILE A 36 18.25 -2.95 11.20
CA ILE A 36 17.41 -3.93 11.90
C ILE A 36 16.80 -4.98 10.96
N TYR A 37 16.87 -4.78 9.64
CA TYR A 37 16.36 -5.71 8.63
C TYR A 37 17.39 -6.70 8.10
N ILE A 38 18.68 -6.57 8.46
CA ILE A 38 19.77 -7.37 7.90
C ILE A 38 19.50 -8.87 8.07
N GLU A 39 19.14 -9.31 9.28
CA GLU A 39 18.86 -10.72 9.56
C GLU A 39 17.66 -11.23 8.75
N LEU A 40 16.61 -10.44 8.65
CA LEU A 40 15.42 -10.75 7.86
C LEU A 40 15.78 -10.87 6.37
N PHE A 41 16.51 -9.91 5.81
CA PHE A 41 16.90 -9.90 4.39
C PHE A 41 17.80 -11.09 4.04
N ASP A 42 18.77 -11.44 4.90
CA ASP A 42 19.61 -12.60 4.71
C ASP A 42 18.82 -13.92 4.74
N ALA A 43 17.84 -14.02 5.63
CA ALA A 43 16.97 -15.18 5.71
C ALA A 43 16.05 -15.30 4.49
N LEU A 44 15.48 -14.18 4.00
CA LEU A 44 14.64 -14.14 2.80
C LEU A 44 15.44 -14.53 1.55
N LYS A 45 16.65 -13.99 1.40
CA LYS A 45 17.56 -14.33 0.28
C LYS A 45 17.85 -15.84 0.19
N LYS A 46 18.02 -16.51 1.33
CA LYS A 46 18.26 -17.95 1.39
C LYS A 46 17.05 -18.79 0.97
N ARG A 47 15.83 -18.25 1.11
CA ARG A 47 14.59 -18.96 0.80
C ARG A 47 14.19 -18.90 -0.68
N GLN A 48 14.81 -18.02 -1.47
CA GLN A 48 14.54 -17.86 -2.91
C GLN A 48 13.05 -17.57 -3.23
N ILE A 49 12.36 -16.85 -2.35
CA ILE A 49 11.00 -16.38 -2.57
C ILE A 49 11.03 -14.94 -3.09
N ASP A 50 9.98 -14.53 -3.79
CA ASP A 50 9.83 -13.14 -4.21
C ASP A 50 9.69 -12.21 -2.99
N VAL A 51 10.40 -11.10 -3.01
CA VAL A 51 10.35 -10.11 -1.94
C VAL A 51 10.08 -8.73 -2.53
N GLY A 52 9.16 -8.00 -1.94
CA GLY A 52 8.92 -6.59 -2.19
C GLY A 52 9.23 -5.74 -0.97
N LEU A 53 9.56 -4.48 -1.19
CA LEU A 53 9.69 -3.47 -0.14
C LEU A 53 8.54 -2.49 -0.23
N HIS A 54 7.74 -2.37 0.83
CA HIS A 54 6.81 -1.28 1.03
C HIS A 54 7.56 -0.15 1.73
N PHE A 55 7.81 0.92 0.99
CA PHE A 55 8.66 2.02 1.45
C PHE A 55 8.02 2.83 2.58
N TRP A 56 8.77 3.02 3.64
CA TRP A 56 8.49 3.97 4.70
C TRP A 56 9.75 4.75 5.06
N GLY A 57 9.58 5.92 5.67
CA GLY A 57 10.69 6.73 6.11
C GLY A 57 10.23 8.08 6.65
N ALA A 58 11.18 8.85 7.14
CA ALA A 58 10.97 10.25 7.51
C ALA A 58 12.17 11.08 7.07
N ILE A 59 11.98 12.34 6.73
CA ILE A 59 13.02 13.33 6.51
C ILE A 59 13.10 14.26 7.71
N ASP A 60 14.30 14.77 8.03
CA ASP A 60 14.53 15.67 9.17
C ASP A 60 13.95 15.15 10.51
N GLY A 61 13.94 13.82 10.65
CA GLY A 61 13.48 13.12 11.85
C GLY A 61 12.00 12.76 11.87
N ASN A 62 11.11 13.53 11.22
CA ASN A 62 9.67 13.27 11.31
C ASN A 62 8.82 13.69 10.11
N ILE A 63 9.34 14.35 9.09
CA ILE A 63 8.55 14.73 7.91
C ILE A 63 8.37 13.52 7.00
N TYR A 64 7.12 13.18 6.67
CA TYR A 64 6.83 12.09 5.75
C TYR A 64 7.35 12.43 4.34
N PRO A 65 8.06 11.50 3.68
CA PRO A 65 8.56 11.71 2.33
C PRO A 65 7.44 12.01 1.35
N ASN A 66 7.62 13.05 0.55
CA ASN A 66 6.59 13.53 -0.36
C ASN A 66 7.20 13.97 -1.69
N ILE A 67 6.87 13.28 -2.77
CA ILE A 67 7.34 13.58 -4.12
C ILE A 67 6.41 14.53 -4.89
N ALA A 68 5.32 14.97 -4.26
CA ALA A 68 4.25 15.78 -4.84
C ALA A 68 4.15 17.19 -4.25
N TYR A 69 4.86 17.48 -3.17
CA TYR A 69 4.83 18.79 -2.52
C TYR A 69 5.95 19.70 -3.05
N PRO A 70 5.68 20.96 -3.49
CA PRO A 70 6.64 21.82 -4.17
C PRO A 70 7.63 22.49 -3.20
N ASP A 71 8.35 21.69 -2.43
CA ASP A 71 9.48 22.09 -1.62
C ASP A 71 10.72 21.34 -2.09
N ASN A 72 11.74 22.08 -2.53
CA ASN A 72 12.95 21.51 -3.11
C ASN A 72 13.71 20.59 -2.15
N HIS A 73 13.72 20.90 -0.85
CA HIS A 73 14.39 20.08 0.15
C HIS A 73 13.62 18.76 0.36
N ILE A 74 12.29 18.84 0.53
CA ILE A 74 11.43 17.65 0.71
C ILE A 74 11.52 16.74 -0.52
N ILE A 75 11.40 17.28 -1.72
CA ILE A 75 11.50 16.48 -2.97
C ILE A 75 12.88 15.81 -3.05
N LYS A 76 13.95 16.59 -2.90
CA LYS A 76 15.34 16.08 -3.00
C LYS A 76 15.59 14.93 -2.03
N GLU A 77 15.21 15.10 -0.77
CA GLU A 77 15.44 14.09 0.25
C GLU A 77 14.51 12.88 0.05
N SER A 78 13.23 13.09 -0.31
CA SER A 78 12.31 11.99 -0.66
C SER A 78 12.86 11.15 -1.80
N MET A 79 13.29 11.79 -2.89
CA MET A 79 13.87 11.11 -4.04
C MET A 79 15.16 10.36 -3.68
N ARG A 80 16.01 10.95 -2.81
CA ARG A 80 17.25 10.33 -2.35
C ARG A 80 16.99 9.02 -1.60
N ILE A 81 16.05 9.05 -0.63
CA ILE A 81 15.78 7.88 0.21
C ILE A 81 14.97 6.80 -0.55
N MET A 82 14.07 7.19 -1.46
CA MET A 82 13.37 6.24 -2.32
C MET A 82 14.33 5.55 -3.31
N LYS A 83 15.27 6.30 -3.91
CA LYS A 83 16.33 5.69 -4.75
C LYS A 83 17.22 4.75 -3.93
N LYS A 84 17.59 5.13 -2.70
CA LYS A 84 18.34 4.23 -1.81
C LYS A 84 17.56 2.93 -1.52
N THR A 85 16.25 3.02 -1.31
CA THR A 85 15.39 1.83 -1.14
C THR A 85 15.40 0.93 -2.38
N ILE A 86 15.36 1.51 -3.57
CA ILE A 86 15.48 0.78 -4.83
C ILE A 86 16.86 0.10 -4.96
N ASP A 87 17.94 0.80 -4.58
CA ASP A 87 19.29 0.24 -4.58
C ASP A 87 19.41 -0.95 -3.61
N ILE A 88 18.82 -0.86 -2.42
CA ILE A 88 18.75 -1.95 -1.45
C ILE A 88 17.98 -3.14 -2.04
N ALA A 89 16.78 -2.90 -2.59
CA ALA A 89 16.00 -3.94 -3.24
C ALA A 89 16.80 -4.64 -4.35
N SER A 90 17.50 -3.88 -5.18
CA SER A 90 18.33 -4.42 -6.26
C SER A 90 19.51 -5.25 -5.73
N SER A 91 20.20 -4.77 -4.69
CA SER A 91 21.36 -5.47 -4.10
C SER A 91 20.98 -6.82 -3.49
N HIS A 92 19.76 -6.93 -2.96
CA HIS A 92 19.20 -8.17 -2.42
C HIS A 92 18.45 -9.01 -3.47
N LYS A 93 18.33 -8.53 -4.71
CA LYS A 93 17.56 -9.17 -5.81
C LYS A 93 16.09 -9.32 -5.48
N PHE A 94 15.52 -8.33 -4.81
CA PHE A 94 14.10 -8.26 -4.55
C PHE A 94 13.32 -7.89 -5.81
N SER A 95 12.03 -8.12 -5.82
CA SER A 95 11.20 -8.05 -7.02
C SER A 95 10.62 -6.65 -7.26
N TYR A 96 10.22 -5.95 -6.20
CA TYR A 96 9.56 -4.65 -6.34
C TYR A 96 9.80 -3.70 -5.16
N VAL A 97 9.54 -2.41 -5.43
CA VAL A 97 9.41 -1.36 -4.42
C VAL A 97 8.07 -0.67 -4.62
N ASN A 98 7.26 -0.62 -3.56
CA ASN A 98 5.98 0.09 -3.51
C ASN A 98 6.12 1.38 -2.71
N ILE A 99 5.53 2.48 -3.21
CA ILE A 99 5.50 3.78 -2.53
C ILE A 99 4.10 4.38 -2.53
N HIS A 100 3.82 5.28 -1.59
CA HIS A 100 2.67 6.17 -1.66
C HIS A 100 2.95 7.35 -2.61
N PRO A 101 1.94 7.91 -3.29
CA PRO A 101 2.13 8.98 -4.28
C PRO A 101 2.56 10.32 -3.67
N GLY A 102 2.37 10.49 -2.36
CA GLY A 102 2.52 11.76 -1.66
C GLY A 102 1.22 12.54 -1.58
N SER A 103 1.29 13.77 -1.10
CA SER A 103 0.13 14.60 -0.79
C SER A 103 0.34 16.06 -1.17
N GLN A 104 -0.78 16.82 -1.21
CA GLN A 104 -0.77 18.27 -1.47
C GLN A 104 -0.24 19.08 -0.29
N ALA A 105 0.01 18.44 0.85
CA ALA A 105 0.52 19.07 2.08
C ALA A 105 1.63 18.23 2.69
N THR A 106 2.42 18.82 3.58
CA THR A 106 3.41 18.08 4.35
C THR A 106 2.78 17.49 5.61
N VAL A 107 3.22 16.29 5.97
CA VAL A 107 2.72 15.52 7.11
C VAL A 107 3.91 15.12 7.98
N SER A 108 3.78 15.23 9.29
CA SER A 108 4.72 14.58 10.21
C SER A 108 4.23 13.20 10.59
N ILE A 109 5.20 12.30 10.77
CA ILE A 109 4.97 10.97 11.31
C ILE A 109 5.81 10.79 12.56
N GLU A 110 5.19 10.30 13.62
CA GLU A 110 5.87 9.88 14.84
C GLU A 110 5.69 8.36 15.01
N PHE A 111 6.62 7.59 14.46
CA PHE A 111 6.55 6.12 14.44
C PHE A 111 6.42 5.50 15.84
N SER A 112 7.06 6.10 16.85
CA SER A 112 6.99 5.58 18.23
C SER A 112 5.60 5.68 18.86
N LYS A 113 4.75 6.57 18.34
CA LYS A 113 3.38 6.79 18.82
C LYS A 113 2.30 6.35 17.81
N ASN A 114 2.72 5.96 16.60
CA ASN A 114 1.83 5.69 15.47
C ASN A 114 0.92 6.88 15.13
N GLU A 115 1.46 8.10 15.29
CA GLU A 115 0.71 9.33 15.07
C GLU A 115 1.21 10.06 13.82
N GLN A 116 0.27 10.77 13.18
CA GLN A 116 0.56 11.67 12.09
C GLN A 116 -0.19 12.99 12.25
N ARG A 117 0.40 14.07 11.74
CA ARG A 117 -0.14 15.42 11.83
C ARG A 117 0.14 16.21 10.57
N LEU A 118 -0.83 17.03 10.18
CA LEU A 118 -0.66 17.99 9.10
C LEU A 118 0.30 19.12 9.53
N LEU A 119 1.33 19.40 8.72
CA LEU A 119 2.34 20.43 8.98
C LEU A 119 2.14 21.70 8.14
N SER A 120 1.54 21.59 6.95
CA SER A 120 1.37 22.73 6.04
C SER A 120 -0.05 22.84 5.51
N LYS A 121 -0.36 23.98 4.89
CA LYS A 121 -1.56 24.11 4.07
C LYS A 121 -1.38 23.35 2.75
N PRO A 122 -2.47 22.84 2.16
CA PRO A 122 -2.39 22.18 0.87
C PRO A 122 -2.06 23.19 -0.24
N VAL A 123 -1.27 22.72 -1.19
CA VAL A 123 -1.03 23.42 -2.45
C VAL A 123 -2.05 23.00 -3.52
N ASN A 124 -2.00 23.64 -4.68
CA ASN A 124 -2.88 23.33 -5.79
C ASN A 124 -2.67 21.88 -6.25
N LEU A 125 -3.77 21.13 -6.46
CA LEU A 125 -3.76 19.73 -6.85
C LEU A 125 -3.01 19.51 -8.17
N SER A 126 -3.25 20.37 -9.20
CA SER A 126 -2.60 20.19 -10.50
C SER A 126 -1.08 20.35 -10.43
N SER A 127 -0.58 21.20 -9.54
CA SER A 127 0.87 21.34 -9.30
C SER A 127 1.43 20.09 -8.62
N SER A 128 0.73 19.54 -7.63
CA SER A 128 1.12 18.31 -6.96
C SER A 128 1.08 17.10 -7.90
N GLU A 129 0.05 16.98 -8.74
CA GLU A 129 -0.06 15.92 -9.75
C GLU A 129 1.09 15.98 -10.78
N ALA A 130 1.45 17.18 -11.25
CA ALA A 130 2.57 17.35 -12.18
C ALA A 130 3.90 16.93 -11.55
N LEU A 131 4.18 17.35 -10.31
CA LEU A 131 5.38 16.97 -9.58
C LEU A 131 5.42 15.47 -9.26
N CYS A 132 4.29 14.91 -8.82
CA CYS A 132 4.18 13.48 -8.59
C CYS A 132 4.50 12.68 -9.86
N LEU A 133 3.91 13.05 -11.00
CA LEU A 133 4.17 12.39 -12.28
C LEU A 133 5.64 12.47 -12.68
N GLU A 134 6.24 13.66 -12.65
CA GLU A 134 7.66 13.85 -12.98
C GLU A 134 8.56 12.97 -12.12
N ASN A 135 8.41 13.03 -10.80
CA ASN A 135 9.23 12.29 -9.86
C ASN A 135 8.99 10.77 -9.91
N ALA A 136 7.73 10.33 -10.11
CA ALA A 136 7.41 8.92 -10.27
C ALA A 136 8.01 8.33 -11.55
N LEU A 137 8.04 9.08 -12.67
CA LEU A 137 8.71 8.67 -13.90
C LEU A 137 10.22 8.50 -13.70
N ILE A 138 10.86 9.43 -12.98
CA ILE A 138 12.29 9.33 -12.64
C ILE A 138 12.55 8.08 -11.77
N LEU A 139 11.74 7.83 -10.75
CA LEU A 139 11.88 6.65 -9.88
C LEU A 139 11.61 5.35 -10.63
N SER A 140 10.59 5.31 -11.48
CA SER A 140 10.25 4.14 -12.30
C SER A 140 11.38 3.78 -13.28
N SER A 141 11.95 4.78 -13.98
CA SER A 141 13.12 4.57 -14.83
C SER A 141 14.33 4.06 -14.04
N TYR A 142 14.59 4.67 -12.88
CA TYR A 142 15.68 4.29 -12.00
C TYR A 142 15.56 2.85 -11.48
N ALA A 143 14.34 2.41 -11.14
CA ALA A 143 14.03 1.05 -10.72
C ALA A 143 14.18 0.05 -11.87
N LYS A 144 13.65 0.40 -13.05
CA LYS A 144 13.75 -0.43 -14.27
C LYS A 144 15.21 -0.74 -14.64
N ASP A 145 16.10 0.26 -14.58
CA ASP A 145 17.53 0.10 -14.85
C ASP A 145 18.22 -0.88 -13.87
N ARG A 146 17.56 -1.16 -12.74
CA ARG A 146 18.00 -2.08 -11.67
C ARG A 146 17.26 -3.40 -11.62
N GLY A 147 16.34 -3.63 -12.57
CA GLY A 147 15.53 -4.84 -12.63
C GLY A 147 14.44 -4.90 -11.54
N ILE A 148 14.06 -3.76 -10.95
CA ILE A 148 13.04 -3.66 -9.91
C ILE A 148 11.74 -3.17 -10.52
N VAL A 149 10.62 -3.81 -10.18
CA VAL A 149 9.28 -3.29 -10.47
C VAL A 149 8.97 -2.15 -9.49
N PHE A 150 8.60 -1.00 -10.02
CA PHE A 150 8.20 0.15 -9.21
C PHE A 150 6.69 0.30 -9.26
N THR A 151 6.05 0.39 -8.10
CA THR A 151 4.60 0.63 -7.98
C THR A 151 4.28 1.86 -7.15
N VAL A 152 3.22 2.54 -7.53
CA VAL A 152 2.62 3.61 -6.73
C VAL A 152 1.26 3.14 -6.25
N GLU A 153 1.02 3.29 -4.96
CA GLU A 153 -0.17 2.76 -4.30
C GLU A 153 -1.35 3.71 -4.36
N THR A 154 -2.57 3.17 -4.48
CA THR A 154 -3.78 3.92 -4.14
C THR A 154 -3.80 4.20 -2.64
N VAL A 155 -4.17 5.41 -2.23
CA VAL A 155 -4.13 5.83 -0.82
C VAL A 155 -5.50 6.34 -0.36
N PRO A 156 -5.85 6.20 0.92
CA PRO A 156 -7.09 6.75 1.44
C PRO A 156 -6.98 8.28 1.52
N PRO A 157 -8.03 9.04 1.19
CA PRO A 157 -7.99 10.51 1.22
C PRO A 157 -7.83 11.10 2.62
N ARG A 158 -8.11 10.32 3.64
CA ARG A 158 -8.06 10.69 5.05
C ARG A 158 -7.44 9.59 5.88
N VAL A 159 -6.89 9.95 7.02
CA VAL A 159 -6.27 9.03 7.96
C VAL A 159 -6.79 9.22 9.37
N SER A 160 -6.72 8.18 10.19
CA SER A 160 -6.84 8.34 11.63
C SER A 160 -5.57 9.01 12.16
N PRO A 161 -5.69 10.06 13.01
CA PRO A 161 -4.50 10.70 13.59
C PRO A 161 -3.58 9.73 14.33
N ASN A 162 -4.14 8.70 14.95
CA ASN A 162 -3.43 7.53 15.47
C ASN A 162 -3.86 6.29 14.69
N TRP A 163 -2.91 5.57 14.08
CA TRP A 163 -3.18 4.47 13.14
C TRP A 163 -3.96 3.30 13.75
N TYR A 164 -3.79 3.05 15.05
CA TYR A 164 -4.45 1.94 15.75
C TYR A 164 -5.71 2.36 16.53
N ASP A 165 -6.04 3.65 16.53
CA ASP A 165 -7.25 4.13 17.18
C ASP A 165 -8.42 4.18 16.21
N HIS A 166 -9.18 3.10 16.17
CA HIS A 166 -10.37 2.99 15.31
C HIS A 166 -11.50 3.94 15.71
N THR A 167 -11.47 4.56 16.89
CA THR A 167 -12.49 5.54 17.32
C THR A 167 -12.34 6.86 16.57
N THR A 168 -11.14 7.19 16.12
CA THR A 168 -10.84 8.43 15.37
C THR A 168 -11.37 8.44 13.94
N ARG A 169 -11.90 7.30 13.43
CA ARG A 169 -12.57 7.24 12.11
C ARG A 169 -13.74 8.20 11.97
N ASN A 170 -14.42 8.54 13.06
CA ASN A 170 -15.51 9.53 13.07
C ASN A 170 -15.00 10.98 13.01
N SER A 171 -13.71 11.19 13.24
CA SER A 171 -13.05 12.51 13.21
C SER A 171 -11.72 12.41 12.46
N PRO A 172 -11.73 12.00 11.18
CA PRO A 172 -10.51 11.73 10.43
C PRO A 172 -9.72 13.02 10.14
N LEU A 173 -8.40 12.88 10.10
CA LEU A 173 -7.49 13.91 9.63
C LEU A 173 -7.44 13.89 8.09
N ASN A 174 -7.77 15.02 7.47
CA ASN A 174 -7.53 15.20 6.04
C ASN A 174 -6.07 15.64 5.84
N ILE A 175 -5.25 14.75 5.32
CA ILE A 175 -3.83 15.02 5.02
C ILE A 175 -3.61 15.41 3.57
N TYR A 176 -4.69 15.55 2.79
CA TYR A 176 -4.66 15.96 1.39
C TYR A 176 -3.84 15.00 0.50
N GLU A 177 -4.01 13.69 0.71
CA GLU A 177 -3.44 12.67 -0.17
C GLU A 177 -3.88 12.89 -1.62
N LEU A 178 -3.04 12.42 -2.55
CA LEU A 178 -3.37 12.56 -3.97
C LEU A 178 -4.51 11.61 -4.35
N PRO A 179 -5.54 12.13 -5.07
CA PRO A 179 -6.76 11.36 -5.37
C PRO A 179 -6.53 10.31 -6.47
N LEU A 180 -7.53 9.45 -6.70
CA LEU A 180 -7.50 8.44 -7.77
C LEU A 180 -7.25 9.04 -9.17
N SER A 181 -7.60 10.31 -9.42
CA SER A 181 -7.26 10.99 -10.68
C SER A 181 -5.75 11.00 -10.95
N THR A 182 -4.95 11.17 -9.89
CA THR A 182 -3.49 11.10 -9.98
C THR A 182 -3.03 9.68 -10.33
N ILE A 183 -3.62 8.65 -9.74
CA ILE A 183 -3.29 7.25 -10.07
C ILE A 183 -3.60 6.99 -11.56
N TYR A 184 -4.75 7.43 -12.06
CA TYR A 184 -5.07 7.34 -13.49
C TYR A 184 -4.08 8.11 -14.38
N LEU A 185 -3.61 9.28 -13.93
CA LEU A 185 -2.57 10.04 -14.63
C LEU A 185 -1.26 9.25 -14.71
N LEU A 186 -0.81 8.65 -13.58
CA LEU A 186 0.39 7.82 -13.51
C LEU A 186 0.30 6.59 -14.44
N VAL A 187 -0.84 5.89 -14.42
CA VAL A 187 -1.07 4.70 -15.28
C VAL A 187 -1.03 5.05 -16.76
N ARG A 188 -1.65 6.16 -17.17
CA ARG A 188 -1.59 6.63 -18.57
C ARG A 188 -0.16 6.95 -19.03
N ASN A 189 0.76 7.20 -18.10
CA ASN A 189 2.18 7.45 -18.37
C ASN A 189 3.06 6.21 -18.08
N GLY A 190 2.48 5.03 -17.96
CA GLY A 190 3.19 3.75 -17.89
C GLY A 190 3.72 3.36 -16.51
N ILE A 191 3.27 4.02 -15.43
CA ILE A 191 3.60 3.64 -14.05
C ILE A 191 2.70 2.49 -13.61
N SER A 192 3.31 1.44 -13.03
CA SER A 192 2.57 0.33 -12.42
C SER A 192 1.97 0.73 -11.06
N VAL A 193 0.91 0.04 -10.68
CA VAL A 193 0.10 0.39 -9.50
C VAL A 193 0.09 -0.76 -8.48
N ALA A 194 0.12 -0.38 -7.21
CA ALA A 194 -0.38 -1.18 -6.12
C ALA A 194 -1.85 -0.76 -5.87
N ASN A 195 -2.80 -1.65 -6.16
CA ASN A 195 -4.21 -1.40 -5.91
C ASN A 195 -4.57 -1.95 -4.53
N ASP A 196 -4.57 -1.08 -3.53
CA ASP A 196 -5.14 -1.42 -2.23
C ASP A 196 -6.66 -1.29 -2.30
N PHE A 197 -7.37 -2.40 -2.02
CA PHE A 197 -8.83 -2.42 -2.15
C PHE A 197 -9.52 -1.59 -1.08
N CYS A 198 -8.97 -1.52 0.15
CA CYS A 198 -9.50 -0.67 1.19
C CYS A 198 -9.30 0.81 0.86
N HIS A 199 -8.10 1.20 0.43
CA HIS A 199 -7.77 2.58 0.06
C HIS A 199 -8.58 3.05 -1.16
N THR A 200 -8.71 2.20 -2.17
CA THR A 200 -9.52 2.51 -3.36
C THR A 200 -11.01 2.68 -2.98
N ALA A 201 -11.54 1.82 -2.10
CA ALA A 201 -12.90 1.96 -1.58
C ALA A 201 -13.08 3.25 -0.77
N ALA A 202 -12.07 3.62 0.04
CA ALA A 202 -12.08 4.83 0.88
C ALA A 202 -12.16 6.13 0.07
N ALA A 203 -11.76 6.12 -1.21
CA ALA A 203 -11.88 7.29 -2.07
C ALA A 203 -13.34 7.74 -2.28
N ALA A 204 -14.33 6.87 -2.06
CA ALA A 204 -15.75 7.22 -2.08
C ALA A 204 -16.23 7.64 -0.70
N ILE A 205 -15.95 8.87 -0.28
CA ILE A 205 -16.45 9.40 1.00
C ILE A 205 -17.98 9.51 0.94
N THR A 206 -18.70 8.54 1.50
CA THR A 206 -20.17 8.44 1.45
C THR A 206 -20.65 7.43 2.50
N ASP A 207 -21.91 7.50 2.88
CA ASP A 207 -22.60 6.50 3.72
C ASP A 207 -23.27 5.36 2.92
N ASN A 208 -23.19 5.43 1.59
CA ASN A 208 -23.83 4.46 0.68
C ASN A 208 -22.84 3.38 0.22
N SER A 209 -23.02 2.16 0.74
CA SER A 209 -22.17 1.01 0.43
C SER A 209 -22.15 0.62 -1.05
N ASP A 210 -23.28 0.78 -1.76
CA ASP A 210 -23.36 0.48 -3.20
C ASP A 210 -22.51 1.44 -4.03
N THR A 211 -22.45 2.70 -3.63
CA THR A 211 -21.60 3.71 -4.26
C THR A 211 -20.12 3.37 -4.05
N VAL A 212 -19.72 3.00 -2.83
CA VAL A 212 -18.36 2.55 -2.51
C VAL A 212 -17.98 1.33 -3.35
N TRP A 213 -18.87 0.32 -3.39
CA TRP A 213 -18.63 -0.90 -4.17
C TRP A 213 -18.49 -0.62 -5.67
N LYS A 214 -19.37 0.19 -6.24
CA LYS A 214 -19.30 0.55 -7.67
C LYS A 214 -18.00 1.26 -8.01
N LEU A 215 -17.56 2.20 -7.17
CA LEU A 215 -16.27 2.87 -7.36
C LEU A 215 -15.12 1.87 -7.32
N LEU A 216 -15.03 1.03 -6.28
CA LEU A 216 -13.96 0.05 -6.12
C LEU A 216 -13.91 -0.91 -7.32
N LEU A 217 -15.05 -1.47 -7.72
CA LEU A 217 -15.12 -2.41 -8.84
C LEU A 217 -14.71 -1.76 -10.17
N GLN A 218 -15.20 -0.53 -10.42
CA GLN A 218 -14.87 0.17 -11.66
C GLN A 218 -13.39 0.57 -11.69
N THR A 219 -12.86 1.16 -10.61
CA THR A 219 -11.45 1.53 -10.50
C THR A 219 -10.55 0.31 -10.67
N THR A 220 -10.88 -0.84 -10.03
CA THR A 220 -10.10 -2.07 -10.18
C THR A 220 -10.07 -2.56 -11.64
N LYS A 221 -11.20 -2.47 -12.37
CA LYS A 221 -11.24 -2.81 -13.80
C LYS A 221 -10.38 -1.87 -14.64
N ASP A 222 -10.45 -0.57 -14.37
CA ASP A 222 -9.71 0.44 -15.12
C ASP A 222 -8.19 0.32 -14.89
N LEU A 223 -7.77 -0.06 -13.70
CA LEU A 223 -6.37 -0.24 -13.32
C LEU A 223 -5.81 -1.64 -13.61
N LEU A 224 -6.65 -2.59 -14.09
CA LEU A 224 -6.32 -4.03 -14.17
C LEU A 224 -4.97 -4.30 -14.84
N SER A 225 -4.71 -3.70 -16.00
CA SER A 225 -3.48 -3.95 -16.79
C SER A 225 -2.22 -3.35 -16.15
N ALA A 226 -2.37 -2.30 -15.35
CA ALA A 226 -1.26 -1.61 -14.69
C ALA A 226 -1.00 -2.15 -13.28
N THR A 227 -1.95 -2.88 -12.70
CA THR A 227 -1.81 -3.44 -11.34
C THR A 227 -0.78 -4.56 -11.33
N LYS A 228 0.23 -4.41 -10.47
CA LYS A 228 1.27 -5.42 -10.20
C LYS A 228 1.22 -5.94 -8.77
N LEU A 229 0.66 -5.15 -7.87
CA LEU A 229 0.50 -5.47 -6.46
C LEU A 229 -0.94 -5.21 -6.04
N ILE A 230 -1.49 -6.08 -5.21
CA ILE A 230 -2.81 -5.94 -4.61
C ILE A 230 -2.64 -6.04 -3.10
N HIS A 231 -3.10 -5.03 -2.38
CA HIS A 231 -3.28 -5.15 -0.93
C HIS A 231 -4.73 -5.53 -0.63
N LEU A 232 -4.89 -6.59 0.17
CA LEU A 232 -6.20 -7.07 0.58
C LEU A 232 -6.61 -6.42 1.89
N GLY A 233 -7.59 -5.56 1.80
CA GLY A 233 -8.26 -4.93 2.91
C GLY A 233 -9.72 -4.69 2.57
N TYR A 234 -10.51 -4.25 3.54
CA TYR A 234 -11.89 -3.87 3.35
C TYR A 234 -12.24 -2.65 4.22
N LEU A 235 -13.22 -1.91 3.79
CA LEU A 235 -13.73 -0.72 4.46
C LEU A 235 -15.03 -1.04 5.20
N LEU A 236 -15.27 -0.37 6.33
CA LEU A 236 -16.52 -0.43 7.12
C LEU A 236 -17.16 0.95 7.24
N PRO A 237 -18.47 1.02 7.48
CA PRO A 237 -19.11 2.29 7.80
C PRO A 237 -18.39 3.00 8.97
N PRO A 238 -18.39 4.34 8.96
CA PRO A 238 -19.18 5.26 8.13
C PRO A 238 -18.59 5.56 6.72
N TYR A 239 -17.63 4.82 6.20
CA TYR A 239 -16.92 5.06 4.93
C TYR A 239 -16.40 6.50 4.85
N SER A 240 -15.72 6.91 5.91
CA SER A 240 -15.29 8.30 6.14
C SER A 240 -14.05 8.72 5.34
N GLY A 241 -13.53 7.83 4.49
CA GLY A 241 -12.33 8.05 3.69
C GLY A 241 -11.04 7.58 4.36
N THR A 242 -11.13 6.84 5.48
CA THR A 242 -9.98 6.22 6.16
C THR A 242 -9.99 4.71 5.91
N ASP A 243 -8.80 4.11 5.87
CA ASP A 243 -8.66 2.66 5.87
C ASP A 243 -8.91 2.04 7.26
N ILE A 244 -8.93 0.70 7.34
CA ILE A 244 -9.25 -0.02 8.56
C ILE A 244 -8.25 -1.12 8.89
N HIS A 245 -7.61 -1.74 7.94
CA HIS A 245 -6.69 -2.87 8.13
C HIS A 245 -7.21 -3.99 9.05
N ASP A 246 -8.52 -4.28 9.02
CA ASP A 246 -9.12 -5.30 9.87
C ASP A 246 -8.87 -6.71 9.32
N MET A 247 -9.12 -7.73 10.16
CA MET A 247 -8.87 -9.13 9.85
C MET A 247 -9.94 -9.72 8.92
N LEU A 248 -9.55 -10.50 7.92
CA LEU A 248 -10.47 -11.21 7.01
C LEU A 248 -11.30 -12.30 7.70
N ASP A 249 -10.96 -12.70 8.93
CA ASP A 249 -11.73 -13.64 9.73
C ASP A 249 -12.76 -12.94 10.64
N ASN A 250 -12.80 -11.62 10.68
CA ASN A 250 -13.85 -10.90 11.39
C ASN A 250 -15.20 -11.21 10.73
N PRO A 251 -16.23 -11.65 11.48
CA PRO A 251 -17.54 -11.98 10.91
C PRO A 251 -18.18 -10.83 10.11
N VAL A 252 -17.84 -9.58 10.41
CA VAL A 252 -18.34 -8.42 9.68
C VAL A 252 -17.93 -8.45 8.20
N PHE A 253 -16.80 -9.06 7.87
CA PHE A 253 -16.32 -9.20 6.49
C PHE A 253 -17.27 -10.02 5.59
N GLU A 254 -18.08 -10.88 6.16
CA GLU A 254 -19.11 -11.65 5.41
C GLU A 254 -20.41 -10.87 5.21
N THR A 255 -20.55 -9.71 5.85
CA THR A 255 -21.76 -8.88 5.80
C THR A 255 -21.72 -7.83 4.67
N PRO A 256 -22.87 -7.29 4.25
CA PRO A 256 -22.92 -6.19 3.27
C PRO A 256 -22.30 -4.88 3.77
N ALA A 257 -22.00 -4.76 5.06
CA ALA A 257 -21.35 -3.58 5.62
C ALA A 257 -19.85 -3.48 5.24
N ALA A 258 -19.19 -4.60 5.02
CA ALA A 258 -17.80 -4.61 4.56
C ALA A 258 -17.73 -4.39 3.03
N ILE A 259 -16.84 -3.51 2.58
CA ILE A 259 -16.60 -3.24 1.14
C ILE A 259 -15.09 -3.26 0.86
N PRO A 260 -14.61 -4.22 0.05
CA PRO A 260 -15.36 -5.38 -0.45
C PRO A 260 -15.66 -6.37 0.68
N ASN A 261 -16.86 -6.94 0.69
CA ASN A 261 -17.12 -8.12 1.51
C ASN A 261 -16.51 -9.38 0.86
N LYS A 262 -16.58 -10.52 1.54
CA LYS A 262 -15.97 -11.76 1.07
C LYS A 262 -16.35 -12.12 -0.38
N ASN A 263 -17.63 -12.03 -0.76
CA ASN A 263 -18.07 -12.34 -2.11
C ASN A 263 -17.58 -11.32 -3.13
N GLN A 264 -17.56 -10.05 -2.76
CA GLN A 264 -17.03 -8.97 -3.59
C GLN A 264 -15.51 -9.11 -3.75
N MET A 265 -14.78 -9.50 -2.70
CA MET A 265 -13.33 -9.79 -2.75
C MET A 265 -13.03 -10.91 -3.74
N ILE A 266 -13.80 -12.02 -3.69
CA ILE A 266 -13.70 -13.11 -4.65
C ILE A 266 -13.96 -12.60 -6.08
N GLN A 267 -14.94 -11.73 -6.27
CA GLN A 267 -15.25 -11.14 -7.58
C GLN A 267 -14.11 -10.26 -8.11
N LEU A 268 -13.48 -9.45 -7.25
CA LEU A 268 -12.32 -8.63 -7.63
C LEU A 268 -11.13 -9.50 -8.01
N LEU A 269 -10.81 -10.53 -7.21
CA LEU A 269 -9.67 -11.41 -7.49
C LEU A 269 -9.85 -12.21 -8.78
N LYS A 270 -11.08 -12.59 -9.15
CA LYS A 270 -11.36 -13.22 -10.45
C LYS A 270 -10.94 -12.38 -11.65
N LEU A 271 -10.96 -11.04 -11.54
CA LEU A 271 -10.49 -10.16 -12.62
C LEU A 271 -9.01 -10.38 -12.94
N PHE A 272 -8.23 -10.83 -11.95
CA PHE A 272 -6.78 -11.03 -12.06
C PHE A 272 -6.38 -12.48 -12.33
N ALA A 273 -7.32 -13.40 -12.58
CA ALA A 273 -7.04 -14.84 -12.70
C ALA A 273 -5.90 -15.21 -13.66
N ASN A 274 -5.71 -14.42 -14.73
CA ASN A 274 -4.64 -14.60 -15.71
C ASN A 274 -3.53 -13.55 -15.61
N SER A 275 -3.42 -12.84 -14.49
CA SER A 275 -2.44 -11.77 -14.29
C SER A 275 -1.28 -12.24 -13.42
N ASP A 276 -0.08 -11.72 -13.71
CA ASP A 276 1.08 -11.89 -12.83
C ASP A 276 1.10 -10.71 -11.83
N VAL A 277 0.49 -10.94 -10.67
CA VAL A 277 0.37 -9.95 -9.59
C VAL A 277 0.74 -10.57 -8.25
N TRP A 278 1.33 -9.76 -7.37
CA TRP A 278 1.51 -10.09 -5.97
C TRP A 278 0.25 -9.70 -5.19
N ILE A 279 -0.15 -10.53 -4.24
CA ILE A 279 -1.34 -10.31 -3.38
C ILE A 279 -0.89 -10.36 -1.95
N ILE A 280 -1.04 -9.27 -1.22
CA ILE A 280 -0.57 -9.12 0.16
C ILE A 280 -1.75 -8.70 1.05
N PRO A 281 -2.20 -9.55 1.99
CA PRO A 281 -3.12 -9.10 3.04
C PRO A 281 -2.38 -8.24 4.07
N GLU A 282 -2.99 -7.14 4.50
CA GLU A 282 -2.42 -6.18 5.44
C GLU A 282 -3.27 -6.01 6.72
N PRO A 283 -3.40 -7.04 7.55
CA PRO A 283 -4.20 -6.92 8.77
C PRO A 283 -3.44 -6.25 9.92
N ILE A 284 -4.18 -5.56 10.78
CA ILE A 284 -3.75 -5.27 12.15
C ILE A 284 -4.08 -6.50 12.99
N GLY A 285 -3.12 -7.36 13.30
CA GLY A 285 -3.35 -8.54 14.12
C GLY A 285 -2.62 -9.78 13.65
N ASP A 286 -3.31 -10.94 13.63
CA ASP A 286 -2.71 -12.22 13.27
C ASP A 286 -2.51 -12.37 11.76
N HIS A 287 -1.31 -12.05 11.30
CA HIS A 287 -0.93 -12.14 9.89
C HIS A 287 -0.99 -13.58 9.35
N VAL A 288 -0.68 -14.58 10.16
CA VAL A 288 -0.70 -16.00 9.73
C VAL A 288 -2.13 -16.46 9.48
N LYS A 289 -3.02 -16.18 10.42
CA LYS A 289 -4.45 -16.49 10.26
C LYS A 289 -5.05 -15.78 9.06
N ASN A 290 -4.74 -14.49 8.92
CA ASN A 290 -5.21 -13.69 7.80
C ASN A 290 -4.69 -14.19 6.44
N TYR A 291 -3.44 -14.64 6.37
CA TYR A 291 -2.89 -15.29 5.17
C TYR A 291 -3.69 -16.52 4.76
N PHE A 292 -4.05 -17.42 5.69
CA PHE A 292 -4.84 -18.60 5.36
C PHE A 292 -6.26 -18.25 4.95
N MET A 293 -6.87 -17.21 5.53
CA MET A 293 -8.16 -16.70 5.07
C MET A 293 -8.06 -16.16 3.63
N ALA A 294 -7.05 -15.35 3.33
CA ALA A 294 -6.78 -14.85 1.99
C ALA A 294 -6.54 -16.00 0.98
N LYS A 295 -5.82 -17.05 1.39
CA LYS A 295 -5.59 -18.25 0.57
C LYS A 295 -6.91 -18.96 0.21
N ASN A 296 -7.81 -19.12 1.17
CA ASN A 296 -9.12 -19.73 0.93
C ASN A 296 -9.97 -18.87 -0.02
N ILE A 297 -9.94 -17.54 0.12
CA ILE A 297 -10.63 -16.61 -0.76
C ILE A 297 -10.07 -16.70 -2.19
N LEU A 298 -8.73 -16.71 -2.31
CA LEU A 298 -8.05 -16.82 -3.60
C LEU A 298 -8.35 -18.16 -4.29
N ASN A 299 -8.28 -19.29 -3.56
CA ASN A 299 -8.63 -20.59 -4.10
C ASN A 299 -10.09 -20.62 -4.61
N THR A 300 -11.02 -20.04 -3.87
CA THR A 300 -12.41 -19.89 -4.30
C THR A 300 -12.52 -19.02 -5.58
N ALA A 301 -11.75 -17.95 -5.67
CA ALA A 301 -11.75 -17.09 -6.84
C ALA A 301 -11.21 -17.81 -8.09
N LEU A 302 -10.26 -18.72 -7.93
CA LEU A 302 -9.61 -19.46 -9.01
C LEU A 302 -10.25 -20.83 -9.30
N ASN A 303 -11.25 -21.24 -8.52
CA ASN A 303 -11.88 -22.58 -8.58
C ASN A 303 -10.86 -23.73 -8.36
N ILE A 304 -9.92 -23.55 -7.41
CA ILE A 304 -8.88 -24.53 -7.05
C ILE A 304 -9.21 -25.15 -5.69
#